data_0c30d033d72725a96cc3aadf4af12b0e
#
_entry.id   0c30d033d72725a96cc3aadf4af12b0e
#
_cell.length_a   1.000
_cell.length_b   1.000
_cell.length_c   1.000
_cell.angle_alpha   90.00
_cell.angle_beta   90.00
_cell.angle_gamma   90.00
#
_symmetry.space_group_name_H-M   'P 1'
#
loop_
_entity.id
_entity.type
_entity.pdbx_description
1 polymer ?
#
loop_
_entity_poly.entity_id
_entity_poly.type
_entity_poly.pdbx_seq_one_letter_code
_entity_poly.pdbx_strand_id
1 'polypeptide(L)'
;MLNLHCRELVAMPQGRVRAHLSGRHGLQAGQVALWSPPTFDPYLPITLWPSQIEPDNLVVELPPAHVARPWLLPDSELQVVAPVGKPVLLAGNRILLVANAHPERLLPWTQQALAQNKDVVLLLGRPYPRECVPAAVEMRVGHLPSLLKEYSDWADELLIHTEPARQLLTYLQNWQFPCHVLFSPVLPCGVGACQACYLPSHPTPAQLGWLACQDGLSLPFSHIRPQDD
;
A
#
# COMPACT_ATOMS: atom_id res chain seq x y z
N MET A 1 9.69 -8.47 17.14
CA MET A 1 10.17 -9.20 15.96
C MET A 1 9.35 -10.46 15.80
N LEU A 2 9.01 -10.80 14.56
CA LEU A 2 8.24 -12.00 14.20
C LEU A 2 9.05 -12.82 13.19
N ASN A 3 8.80 -14.12 13.12
CA ASN A 3 9.39 -15.00 12.11
C ASN A 3 8.33 -15.34 11.07
N LEU A 4 8.64 -15.04 9.81
CA LEU A 4 7.90 -15.50 8.64
C LEU A 4 8.75 -16.51 7.88
N HIS A 5 8.12 -17.45 7.22
CA HIS A 5 8.79 -18.48 6.45
C HIS A 5 8.37 -18.38 4.98
N CYS A 6 9.32 -18.18 4.07
CA CYS A 6 9.07 -18.17 2.64
C CYS A 6 8.80 -19.59 2.15
N ARG A 7 7.54 -19.90 1.85
CA ARG A 7 7.12 -21.23 1.39
C ARG A 7 7.37 -21.44 -0.07
N GLU A 8 7.09 -20.40 -0.84
CA GLU A 8 7.08 -20.52 -2.29
C GLU A 8 7.36 -19.18 -2.96
N LEU A 9 8.04 -19.23 -4.09
CA LEU A 9 8.22 -18.11 -5.02
C LEU A 9 7.62 -18.47 -6.38
N VAL A 10 6.57 -17.77 -6.77
CA VAL A 10 5.86 -18.00 -8.03
C VAL A 10 6.24 -16.92 -9.03
N ALA A 11 6.71 -17.34 -10.22
CA ALA A 11 6.94 -16.43 -11.32
C ALA A 11 5.59 -15.90 -11.85
N MET A 12 5.49 -14.59 -12.01
CA MET A 12 4.30 -13.89 -12.47
C MET A 12 4.58 -13.16 -13.79
N PRO A 13 3.54 -12.77 -14.55
CA PRO A 13 3.71 -11.97 -15.75
C PRO A 13 4.53 -10.71 -15.53
N GLN A 14 5.11 -10.18 -16.61
CA GLN A 14 5.96 -8.98 -16.60
C GLN A 14 7.21 -9.11 -15.70
N GLY A 15 7.71 -10.34 -15.48
CA GLY A 15 8.89 -10.61 -14.67
C GLY A 15 8.71 -10.35 -13.16
N ARG A 16 7.48 -10.22 -12.67
CA ARG A 16 7.16 -10.12 -11.25
C ARG A 16 7.37 -11.47 -10.55
N VAL A 17 7.54 -11.44 -9.24
CA VAL A 17 7.59 -12.64 -8.40
C VAL A 17 6.59 -12.46 -7.27
N ARG A 18 5.81 -13.50 -7.01
CA ARG A 18 4.93 -13.57 -5.85
C ARG A 18 5.56 -14.48 -4.81
N ALA A 19 5.74 -13.97 -3.60
CA ALA A 19 6.26 -14.70 -2.46
C ALA A 19 5.13 -15.03 -1.49
N HIS A 20 5.00 -16.30 -1.13
CA HIS A 20 4.09 -16.78 -0.11
C HIS A 20 4.85 -16.95 1.19
N LEU A 21 4.51 -16.13 2.19
CA LEU A 21 5.16 -16.10 3.50
C LEU A 21 4.18 -16.62 4.55
N SER A 22 4.53 -17.68 5.24
CA SER A 22 3.72 -18.24 6.33
C SER A 22 4.24 -17.82 7.70
N GLY A 23 3.32 -17.65 8.64
CA GLY A 23 3.60 -17.28 10.02
C GLY A 23 2.60 -16.22 10.54
N ARG A 24 2.44 -16.17 11.85
CA ARG A 24 1.58 -15.17 12.48
C ARG A 24 2.19 -13.78 12.30
N HIS A 25 1.50 -12.88 11.67
CA HIS A 25 2.00 -11.53 11.38
C HIS A 25 1.12 -10.41 11.93
N GLY A 26 -0.18 -10.66 12.15
CA GLY A 26 -1.13 -9.66 12.67
C GLY A 26 -1.36 -8.45 11.76
N LEU A 27 -0.90 -8.49 10.50
CA LEU A 27 -1.05 -7.40 9.54
C LEU A 27 -2.50 -7.25 9.10
N GLN A 28 -2.87 -6.01 8.84
CA GLN A 28 -4.15 -5.60 8.23
C GLN A 28 -3.87 -4.67 7.04
N ALA A 29 -4.89 -4.39 6.24
CA ALA A 29 -4.78 -3.47 5.11
C ALA A 29 -4.25 -2.09 5.59
N GLY A 30 -3.23 -1.58 4.92
CA GLY A 30 -2.54 -0.34 5.29
C GLY A 30 -1.30 -0.51 6.15
N GLN A 31 -0.97 -1.73 6.56
CA GLN A 31 0.23 -2.03 7.33
C GLN A 31 1.25 -2.82 6.50
N VAL A 32 2.51 -2.72 6.90
CA VAL A 32 3.64 -3.39 6.23
C VAL A 32 4.50 -4.15 7.22
N ALA A 33 5.37 -5.02 6.70
CA ALA A 33 6.45 -5.63 7.44
C ALA A 33 7.80 -5.04 7.00
N LEU A 34 8.72 -4.89 7.94
CA LEU A 34 10.11 -4.50 7.67
C LEU A 34 11.01 -5.70 7.85
N TRP A 35 11.77 -5.99 6.83
CA TRP A 35 12.69 -7.11 6.78
C TRP A 35 14.13 -6.66 6.56
N SER A 36 15.05 -7.13 7.39
CA SER A 36 16.48 -6.90 7.22
C SER A 36 17.18 -8.23 6.94
N PRO A 37 17.49 -8.53 5.67
CA PRO A 37 18.29 -9.70 5.34
C PRO A 37 19.68 -9.63 5.99
N PRO A 38 20.27 -10.75 6.44
CA PRO A 38 21.51 -10.74 7.22
C PRO A 38 22.73 -10.06 6.59
N THR A 39 22.75 -9.99 5.26
CA THR A 39 23.85 -9.40 4.47
C THR A 39 23.46 -8.12 3.76
N PHE A 40 22.28 -7.58 4.07
CA PHE A 40 21.80 -6.29 3.56
C PHE A 40 22.27 -5.14 4.46
N ASP A 41 22.03 -3.90 4.02
CA ASP A 41 22.33 -2.71 4.83
C ASP A 41 21.63 -2.82 6.19
N PRO A 42 22.36 -2.83 7.32
CA PRO A 42 21.78 -2.99 8.64
C PRO A 42 20.91 -1.79 9.07
N TYR A 43 21.02 -0.66 8.39
CA TYR A 43 20.32 0.58 8.75
C TYR A 43 19.04 0.82 7.97
N LEU A 44 18.85 0.12 6.83
CA LEU A 44 17.71 0.33 5.94
C LEU A 44 16.98 -0.99 5.67
N PRO A 45 16.00 -1.36 6.49
CA PRO A 45 15.22 -2.56 6.23
C PRO A 45 14.42 -2.42 4.93
N ILE A 46 14.16 -3.55 4.31
CA ILE A 46 13.31 -3.66 3.13
C ILE A 46 11.85 -3.63 3.58
N THR A 47 11.06 -2.73 3.02
CA THR A 47 9.61 -2.69 3.27
C THR A 47 8.91 -3.74 2.41
N LEU A 48 8.28 -4.72 3.06
CA LEU A 48 7.44 -5.73 2.42
C LEU A 48 5.99 -5.27 2.45
N TRP A 49 5.46 -4.93 1.28
CA TRP A 49 4.07 -4.53 1.09
C TRP A 49 3.22 -5.76 0.80
N PRO A 50 2.20 -6.05 1.63
CA PRO A 50 1.27 -7.11 1.33
C PRO A 50 0.52 -6.85 0.02
N SER A 51 0.32 -7.90 -0.78
CA SER A 51 -0.67 -7.94 -1.85
C SER A 51 -1.89 -8.78 -1.45
N GLN A 52 -1.70 -9.69 -0.48
CA GLN A 52 -2.77 -10.49 0.12
C GLN A 52 -2.45 -10.74 1.59
N ILE A 53 -3.48 -10.68 2.44
CA ILE A 53 -3.36 -10.86 3.89
C ILE A 53 -4.37 -11.91 4.35
N GLU A 54 -3.86 -12.99 4.94
CA GLU A 54 -4.63 -14.04 5.60
C GLU A 54 -4.06 -14.25 7.01
N PRO A 55 -4.76 -14.86 7.95
CA PRO A 55 -4.30 -14.92 9.36
C PRO A 55 -2.88 -15.44 9.59
N ASP A 56 -2.48 -16.49 8.84
CA ASP A 56 -1.17 -17.13 8.95
C ASP A 56 -0.40 -17.18 7.62
N ASN A 57 -0.85 -16.41 6.62
CA ASN A 57 -0.22 -16.36 5.30
C ASN A 57 -0.22 -14.93 4.75
N LEU A 58 0.94 -14.47 4.35
CA LEU A 58 1.18 -13.17 3.76
C LEU A 58 1.69 -13.34 2.35
N VAL A 59 1.05 -12.72 1.37
CA VAL A 59 1.54 -12.69 0.01
C VAL A 59 2.13 -11.33 -0.30
N VAL A 60 3.35 -11.34 -0.86
CA VAL A 60 4.05 -10.13 -1.29
C VAL A 60 4.37 -10.24 -2.78
N GLU A 61 4.00 -9.25 -3.56
CA GLU A 61 4.40 -9.19 -4.97
C GLU A 61 5.58 -8.25 -5.16
N LEU A 62 6.63 -8.77 -5.77
CA LEU A 62 7.90 -8.08 -6.00
C LEU A 62 8.05 -7.77 -7.49
N PRO A 63 8.08 -6.49 -7.89
CA PRO A 63 8.42 -6.10 -9.27
C PRO A 63 9.85 -6.52 -9.63
N PRO A 64 10.22 -6.54 -10.94
CA PRO A 64 11.53 -7.03 -11.39
C PRO A 64 12.74 -6.40 -10.71
N ALA A 65 12.70 -5.10 -10.43
CA ALA A 65 13.79 -4.34 -9.81
C ALA A 65 13.69 -4.27 -8.27
N HIS A 66 12.82 -5.04 -7.64
CA HIS A 66 12.65 -4.97 -6.18
C HIS A 66 13.86 -5.51 -5.44
N VAL A 67 14.37 -4.72 -4.50
CA VAL A 67 15.61 -5.02 -3.75
C VAL A 67 15.56 -6.31 -2.92
N ALA A 68 14.38 -6.78 -2.52
CA ALA A 68 14.22 -8.03 -1.78
C ALA A 68 14.49 -9.30 -2.60
N ARG A 69 14.37 -9.23 -3.94
CA ARG A 69 14.40 -10.43 -4.79
C ARG A 69 15.67 -11.29 -4.67
N PRO A 70 16.88 -10.72 -4.61
CA PRO A 70 18.10 -11.53 -4.47
C PRO A 70 18.21 -12.26 -3.13
N TRP A 71 17.48 -11.80 -2.13
CA TRP A 71 17.58 -12.28 -0.75
C TRP A 71 16.43 -13.19 -0.32
N LEU A 72 15.32 -13.15 -1.06
CA LEU A 72 14.14 -13.95 -0.76
C LEU A 72 14.27 -15.30 -1.47
N LEU A 73 14.50 -16.34 -0.69
CA LEU A 73 14.70 -17.70 -1.20
C LEU A 73 13.57 -18.60 -0.69
N PRO A 74 13.15 -19.62 -1.48
CA PRO A 74 12.28 -20.67 -0.96
C PRO A 74 12.87 -21.30 0.30
N ASP A 75 12.02 -21.69 1.23
CA ASP A 75 12.37 -22.32 2.51
C ASP A 75 13.25 -21.45 3.45
N SER A 76 13.39 -20.14 3.16
CA SER A 76 14.10 -19.21 4.03
C SER A 76 13.22 -18.68 5.16
N GLU A 77 13.83 -18.42 6.31
CA GLU A 77 13.21 -17.73 7.43
C GLU A 77 13.51 -16.24 7.38
N LEU A 78 12.48 -15.42 7.57
CA LEU A 78 12.57 -13.97 7.58
C LEU A 78 12.24 -13.45 8.98
N GLN A 79 13.20 -12.79 9.60
CA GLN A 79 12.95 -12.02 10.82
C GLN A 79 12.44 -10.63 10.43
N VAL A 80 11.21 -10.33 10.82
CA VAL A 80 10.55 -9.09 10.44
C VAL A 80 10.07 -8.29 11.65
N VAL A 81 10.01 -6.97 11.49
CA VAL A 81 9.25 -6.08 12.37
C VAL A 81 7.88 -5.89 11.74
N ALA A 82 6.85 -6.38 12.39
CA ALA A 82 5.46 -6.27 11.94
C ALA A 82 4.49 -6.34 13.14
N PRO A 83 3.30 -5.74 13.05
CA PRO A 83 2.84 -4.82 12.00
C PRO A 83 3.49 -3.43 12.15
N VAL A 84 3.73 -2.74 11.03
CA VAL A 84 4.20 -1.35 11.01
C VAL A 84 3.16 -0.46 10.35
N GLY A 85 2.85 0.67 10.97
CA GLY A 85 1.76 1.57 10.59
C GLY A 85 0.42 1.20 11.25
N LYS A 86 -0.58 2.06 11.08
CA LYS A 86 -1.96 1.78 11.50
C LYS A 86 -2.76 1.18 10.35
N PRO A 87 -3.70 0.27 10.62
CA PRO A 87 -4.61 -0.22 9.61
C PRO A 87 -5.53 0.90 9.14
N VAL A 88 -5.95 0.84 7.89
CA VAL A 88 -6.91 1.77 7.29
C VAL A 88 -8.15 1.01 6.88
N LEU A 89 -9.27 1.38 7.49
CA LEU A 89 -10.58 0.83 7.18
C LEU A 89 -11.31 1.83 6.28
N LEU A 90 -11.70 1.37 5.09
CA LEU A 90 -12.53 2.14 4.19
C LEU A 90 -13.99 1.95 4.57
N ALA A 91 -14.69 3.04 4.85
CA ALA A 91 -16.08 3.03 5.37
C ALA A 91 -17.13 3.01 4.25
N GLY A 92 -16.83 3.61 3.09
CA GLY A 92 -17.74 3.70 1.95
C GLY A 92 -18.22 2.34 1.45
N ASN A 93 -19.32 2.31 0.71
CA ASN A 93 -19.84 1.09 0.07
C ASN A 93 -19.29 0.93 -1.36
N ARG A 94 -19.00 2.04 -2.04
CA ARG A 94 -18.42 2.09 -3.38
C ARG A 94 -17.02 2.68 -3.29
N ILE A 95 -16.04 1.78 -3.32
CA ILE A 95 -14.64 2.09 -3.06
C ILE A 95 -13.90 2.27 -4.38
N LEU A 96 -13.25 3.41 -4.55
CA LEU A 96 -12.38 3.69 -5.68
C LEU A 96 -10.92 3.58 -5.24
N LEU A 97 -10.20 2.61 -5.80
CA LEU A 97 -8.78 2.40 -5.57
C LEU A 97 -8.01 2.89 -6.80
N VAL A 98 -7.01 3.73 -6.60
CA VAL A 98 -6.28 4.37 -7.71
C VAL A 98 -4.78 4.19 -7.55
N ALA A 99 -4.11 3.65 -8.58
CA ALA A 99 -2.66 3.50 -8.59
C ALA A 99 -2.03 3.99 -9.90
N ASN A 100 -1.04 4.88 -9.79
CA ASN A 100 -0.17 5.24 -10.91
C ASN A 100 1.01 4.23 -11.03
N ALA A 101 1.48 3.72 -9.89
CA ALA A 101 2.50 2.68 -9.78
C ALA A 101 2.12 1.73 -8.63
N HIS A 102 2.69 0.52 -8.63
CA HIS A 102 2.55 -0.45 -7.54
C HIS A 102 1.10 -0.79 -7.14
N PRO A 103 0.23 -1.21 -8.09
CA PRO A 103 -1.16 -1.53 -7.79
C PRO A 103 -1.30 -2.70 -6.78
N GLU A 104 -0.30 -3.58 -6.70
CA GLU A 104 -0.24 -4.67 -5.71
C GLU A 104 -0.42 -4.19 -4.27
N ARG A 105 -0.02 -2.97 -3.97
CA ARG A 105 -0.14 -2.39 -2.63
C ARG A 105 -1.57 -2.06 -2.24
N LEU A 106 -2.48 -1.93 -3.22
CA LEU A 106 -3.91 -1.67 -2.99
C LEU A 106 -4.75 -2.94 -2.88
N LEU A 107 -4.22 -4.11 -3.27
CA LEU A 107 -4.97 -5.36 -3.29
C LEU A 107 -5.51 -5.80 -1.92
N PRO A 108 -4.85 -5.58 -0.77
CA PRO A 108 -5.42 -5.91 0.53
C PRO A 108 -6.76 -5.21 0.79
N TRP A 109 -6.94 -3.98 0.29
CA TRP A 109 -8.23 -3.28 0.42
C TRP A 109 -9.30 -3.84 -0.51
N THR A 110 -8.93 -4.36 -1.69
CA THR A 110 -9.91 -5.07 -2.54
C THR A 110 -10.47 -6.28 -1.82
N GLN A 111 -9.62 -7.07 -1.17
CA GLN A 111 -10.03 -8.24 -0.40
C GLN A 111 -10.92 -7.87 0.79
N GLN A 112 -10.48 -6.85 1.57
CA GLN A 112 -11.25 -6.36 2.73
C GLN A 112 -12.63 -5.85 2.31
N ALA A 113 -12.71 -5.06 1.24
CA ALA A 113 -13.97 -4.49 0.76
C ALA A 113 -14.93 -5.59 0.24
N LEU A 114 -14.41 -6.54 -0.55
CA LEU A 114 -15.21 -7.67 -1.05
C LEU A 114 -15.71 -8.56 0.09
N ALA A 115 -14.91 -8.79 1.13
CA ALA A 115 -15.34 -9.54 2.32
C ALA A 115 -16.48 -8.84 3.09
N GLN A 116 -16.65 -7.53 2.88
CA GLN A 116 -17.71 -6.70 3.44
C GLN A 116 -18.87 -6.45 2.45
N ASN A 117 -18.92 -7.16 1.32
CA ASN A 117 -19.88 -7.00 0.22
C ASN A 117 -19.94 -5.56 -0.33
N LYS A 118 -18.80 -4.88 -0.42
CA LYS A 118 -18.67 -3.55 -1.02
C LYS A 118 -18.28 -3.66 -2.49
N ASP A 119 -18.70 -2.66 -3.26
CA ASP A 119 -18.30 -2.53 -4.66
C ASP A 119 -16.90 -1.87 -4.77
N VAL A 120 -16.06 -2.43 -5.63
CA VAL A 120 -14.67 -1.96 -5.79
C VAL A 120 -14.36 -1.74 -7.25
N VAL A 121 -13.84 -0.56 -7.57
CA VAL A 121 -13.24 -0.22 -8.87
C VAL A 121 -11.77 0.11 -8.66
N LEU A 122 -10.91 -0.49 -9.48
CA LEU A 122 -9.45 -0.27 -9.46
C LEU A 122 -9.04 0.46 -10.74
N LEU A 123 -8.63 1.73 -10.60
CA LEU A 123 -8.13 2.58 -11.68
C LEU A 123 -6.61 2.57 -11.72
N LEU A 124 -6.04 2.26 -12.86
CA LEU A 124 -4.61 2.10 -13.05
C LEU A 124 -4.07 3.04 -14.14
N GLY A 125 -2.97 3.72 -13.85
CA GLY A 125 -2.23 4.51 -14.83
C GLY A 125 -1.35 3.66 -15.76
N ARG A 126 -1.12 2.38 -15.42
CA ARG A 126 -0.31 1.42 -16.18
C ARG A 126 -0.93 0.04 -16.16
N PRO A 127 -0.70 -0.79 -17.19
CA PRO A 127 -1.18 -2.18 -17.21
C PRO A 127 -0.68 -3.00 -16.01
N TYR A 128 -1.58 -3.81 -15.47
CA TYR A 128 -1.30 -4.77 -14.41
C TYR A 128 -1.98 -6.11 -14.76
N PRO A 129 -1.39 -7.28 -14.44
CA PRO A 129 -1.96 -8.56 -14.78
C PRO A 129 -3.36 -8.74 -14.17
N ARG A 130 -4.36 -9.02 -14.99
CA ARG A 130 -5.76 -9.15 -14.56
C ARG A 130 -5.96 -10.29 -13.58
N GLU A 131 -5.20 -11.37 -13.77
CA GLU A 131 -5.20 -12.57 -12.92
C GLU A 131 -4.73 -12.31 -11.49
N CYS A 132 -4.05 -11.18 -11.24
CA CYS A 132 -3.63 -10.75 -9.89
C CYS A 132 -4.74 -10.01 -9.14
N VAL A 133 -5.83 -9.63 -9.83
CA VAL A 133 -6.93 -8.86 -9.25
C VAL A 133 -8.14 -9.77 -9.09
N PRO A 134 -8.85 -9.75 -7.93
CA PRO A 134 -10.07 -10.54 -7.76
C PRO A 134 -11.08 -10.31 -8.90
N ALA A 135 -11.74 -11.37 -9.38
CA ALA A 135 -12.64 -11.30 -10.52
C ALA A 135 -13.82 -10.33 -10.33
N ALA A 136 -14.26 -10.16 -9.09
CA ALA A 136 -15.35 -9.24 -8.70
C ALA A 136 -14.96 -7.76 -8.77
N VAL A 137 -13.65 -7.42 -8.84
CA VAL A 137 -13.17 -6.04 -8.93
C VAL A 137 -13.20 -5.58 -10.39
N GLU A 138 -13.87 -4.48 -10.67
CA GLU A 138 -13.74 -3.80 -11.96
C GLU A 138 -12.36 -3.15 -12.06
N MET A 139 -11.62 -3.44 -13.12
CA MET A 139 -10.28 -2.88 -13.36
C MET A 139 -10.29 -2.07 -14.65
N ARG A 140 -9.86 -0.81 -14.57
CA ARG A 140 -9.70 0.10 -15.71
C ARG A 140 -8.25 0.59 -15.79
N VAL A 141 -7.72 0.64 -16.99
CA VAL A 141 -6.35 1.13 -17.26
C VAL A 141 -6.44 2.30 -18.23
N GLY A 142 -5.81 3.43 -17.90
CA GLY A 142 -5.83 4.60 -18.77
C GLY A 142 -5.28 5.87 -18.13
N HIS A 143 -5.65 7.02 -18.68
CA HIS A 143 -5.26 8.33 -18.16
C HIS A 143 -6.05 8.63 -16.87
N LEU A 144 -5.36 8.56 -15.72
CA LEU A 144 -5.99 8.63 -14.40
C LEU A 144 -6.89 9.86 -14.17
N PRO A 145 -6.53 11.09 -14.56
CA PRO A 145 -7.43 12.24 -14.43
C PRO A 145 -8.77 12.05 -15.14
N SER A 146 -8.77 11.45 -16.32
CA SER A 146 -10.00 11.17 -17.08
C SER A 146 -10.84 10.09 -16.42
N LEU A 147 -10.20 9.00 -15.96
CA LEU A 147 -10.88 7.93 -15.24
C LEU A 147 -11.45 8.41 -13.90
N LEU A 148 -10.71 9.21 -13.15
CA LEU A 148 -11.20 9.80 -11.89
C LEU A 148 -12.44 10.67 -12.12
N LYS A 149 -12.47 11.44 -13.22
CA LYS A 149 -13.65 12.24 -13.58
C LYS A 149 -14.85 11.35 -13.92
N GLU A 150 -14.64 10.22 -14.62
CA GLU A 150 -15.70 9.27 -14.99
C GLU A 150 -16.35 8.62 -13.75
N TYR A 151 -15.54 8.34 -12.72
CA TYR A 151 -16.00 7.64 -11.51
C TYR A 151 -16.28 8.56 -10.32
N SER A 152 -16.17 9.90 -10.49
CA SER A 152 -16.37 10.86 -9.39
C SER A 152 -17.74 10.77 -8.72
N ASP A 153 -18.81 10.56 -9.52
CA ASP A 153 -20.16 10.49 -8.99
C ASP A 153 -20.55 9.09 -8.50
N TRP A 154 -19.73 8.10 -8.84
CA TRP A 154 -19.96 6.71 -8.44
C TRP A 154 -19.39 6.42 -7.06
N ALA A 155 -18.22 6.94 -6.72
CA ALA A 155 -17.48 6.57 -5.52
C ALA A 155 -18.03 7.24 -4.25
N ASP A 156 -18.03 6.50 -3.14
CA ASP A 156 -18.28 7.03 -1.81
C ASP A 156 -16.98 7.32 -1.05
N GLU A 157 -15.89 6.66 -1.44
CA GLU A 157 -14.58 6.80 -0.81
C GLU A 157 -13.46 6.47 -1.80
N LEU A 158 -12.34 7.18 -1.69
CA LEU A 158 -11.17 7.05 -2.53
C LEU A 158 -9.93 6.71 -1.71
N LEU A 159 -9.17 5.71 -2.16
CA LEU A 159 -7.79 5.48 -1.72
C LEU A 159 -6.87 5.55 -2.94
N ILE A 160 -5.92 6.46 -2.92
CA ILE A 160 -4.96 6.65 -4.00
C ILE A 160 -3.54 6.33 -3.54
N HIS A 161 -2.85 5.47 -4.30
CA HIS A 161 -1.41 5.27 -4.22
C HIS A 161 -0.73 5.98 -5.39
N THR A 162 -0.09 7.10 -5.10
CA THR A 162 0.63 7.88 -6.11
C THR A 162 2.06 8.14 -5.64
N GLU A 163 3.02 7.89 -6.50
CA GLU A 163 4.30 8.58 -6.42
C GLU A 163 4.06 9.99 -6.95
N PRO A 164 4.74 11.03 -6.44
CA PRO A 164 4.28 12.41 -6.43
C PRO A 164 3.90 12.92 -7.81
N ALA A 165 2.67 12.71 -8.19
CA ALA A 165 2.05 13.34 -9.34
C ALA A 165 1.26 14.55 -8.85
N ARG A 166 1.89 15.73 -8.77
CA ARG A 166 1.24 17.02 -8.43
C ARG A 166 -0.09 17.18 -9.13
N GLN A 167 -0.20 16.73 -10.39
CA GLN A 167 -1.43 16.78 -11.19
C GLN A 167 -2.60 16.01 -10.57
N LEU A 168 -2.34 14.83 -9.97
CA LEU A 168 -3.38 14.07 -9.29
C LEU A 168 -3.81 14.73 -7.98
N LEU A 169 -2.87 15.28 -7.22
CA LEU A 169 -3.20 16.02 -5.99
C LEU A 169 -4.03 17.26 -6.29
N THR A 170 -3.72 18.00 -7.36
CA THR A 170 -4.53 19.14 -7.82
C THR A 170 -5.95 18.72 -8.21
N TYR A 171 -6.09 17.55 -8.84
CA TYR A 171 -7.42 17.03 -9.17
C TYR A 171 -8.22 16.68 -7.91
N LEU A 172 -7.57 16.12 -6.88
CA LEU A 172 -8.18 15.73 -5.61
C LEU A 172 -8.64 16.93 -4.76
N GLN A 173 -8.15 18.16 -5.00
CA GLN A 173 -8.62 19.35 -4.29
C GLN A 173 -10.12 19.61 -4.45
N ASN A 174 -10.71 19.13 -5.55
CA ASN A 174 -12.14 19.23 -5.82
C ASN A 174 -12.93 17.97 -5.46
N TRP A 175 -12.27 16.97 -4.84
CA TRP A 175 -12.91 15.73 -4.47
C TRP A 175 -13.78 15.91 -3.22
N GLN A 176 -15.07 15.54 -3.30
CA GLN A 176 -16.05 15.85 -2.27
C GLN A 176 -16.23 14.74 -1.21
N PHE A 177 -15.69 13.55 -1.48
CA PHE A 177 -15.84 12.39 -0.59
C PHE A 177 -14.55 12.14 0.21
N PRO A 178 -14.60 11.29 1.25
CA PRO A 178 -13.39 10.86 1.96
C PRO A 178 -12.33 10.35 0.99
N CYS A 179 -11.15 10.91 1.09
CA CYS A 179 -10.01 10.56 0.24
C CYS A 179 -8.79 10.30 1.11
N HIS A 180 -8.15 9.17 0.88
CA HIS A 180 -6.91 8.79 1.53
C HIS A 180 -5.78 8.68 0.52
N VAL A 181 -4.61 9.14 0.89
CA VAL A 181 -3.38 9.00 0.08
C VAL A 181 -2.43 8.03 0.76
N LEU A 182 -2.09 6.96 0.07
CA LEU A 182 -1.12 5.96 0.52
C LEU A 182 0.27 6.40 0.09
N PHE A 183 1.17 6.54 1.06
CA PHE A 183 2.57 6.91 0.85
C PHE A 183 3.49 5.72 0.99
N SER A 184 4.65 5.82 0.35
CA SER A 184 5.73 4.83 0.43
C SER A 184 7.00 5.47 1.00
N PRO A 185 6.99 5.93 2.27
CA PRO A 185 8.16 6.53 2.88
C PRO A 185 9.24 5.49 3.16
N VAL A 186 10.45 5.95 3.35
CA VAL A 186 11.52 5.12 3.94
C VAL A 186 11.19 4.89 5.41
N LEU A 187 11.24 3.64 5.85
CA LEU A 187 10.89 3.22 7.22
C LEU A 187 12.09 2.57 7.93
N PRO A 188 13.11 3.31 8.36
CA PRO A 188 14.33 2.71 8.89
C PRO A 188 14.13 1.97 10.22
N CYS A 189 13.28 2.44 11.12
CA CYS A 189 13.11 1.85 12.44
C CYS A 189 11.76 1.15 12.67
N GLY A 190 10.70 1.58 11.98
CA GLY A 190 9.34 1.05 12.15
C GLY A 190 8.65 1.36 13.49
N VAL A 191 9.33 2.06 14.42
CA VAL A 191 8.87 2.29 15.81
C VAL A 191 8.82 3.77 16.22
N GLY A 192 8.94 4.69 15.27
CA GLY A 192 8.85 6.15 15.51
C GLY A 192 10.12 6.79 16.09
N ALA A 193 11.17 6.01 16.39
CA ALA A 193 12.35 6.53 17.08
C ALA A 193 13.23 7.43 16.20
N CYS A 194 13.40 7.10 14.90
CA CYS A 194 14.31 7.84 14.02
C CYS A 194 13.67 9.05 13.33
N GLN A 195 12.35 9.16 13.34
CA GLN A 195 11.57 10.22 12.70
C GLN A 195 11.79 10.38 11.17
N ALA A 196 12.52 9.49 10.53
CA ALA A 196 12.82 9.56 9.09
C ALA A 196 11.56 9.40 8.20
N CYS A 197 10.49 8.81 8.73
CA CYS A 197 9.21 8.65 8.05
C CYS A 197 8.21 9.79 8.37
N TYR A 198 8.70 10.91 8.87
CA TYR A 198 7.86 12.08 9.16
C TYR A 198 7.33 12.70 7.85
N LEU A 199 6.03 12.88 7.81
CA LEU A 199 5.34 13.59 6.75
C LEU A 199 4.77 14.89 7.33
N PRO A 200 5.11 16.06 6.77
CA PRO A 200 4.48 17.30 7.19
C PRO A 200 2.99 17.25 6.83
N SER A 201 2.14 17.44 7.83
CA SER A 201 0.70 17.51 7.64
C SER A 201 0.19 18.89 8.03
N HIS A 202 -1.01 19.26 7.59
CA HIS A 202 -1.68 20.44 8.12
C HIS A 202 -1.81 20.27 9.64
N PRO A 203 -1.35 21.24 10.43
CA PRO A 203 -1.46 21.17 11.88
C PRO A 203 -2.94 21.18 12.26
N THR A 204 -3.43 20.06 12.76
CA THR A 204 -4.58 20.10 13.64
C THR A 204 -4.09 20.56 15.02
N PRO A 205 -4.93 21.17 15.88
CA PRO A 205 -4.52 21.59 17.22
C PRO A 205 -3.86 20.48 18.06
N ALA A 206 -4.02 19.21 17.66
CA ALA A 206 -3.52 18.03 18.37
C ALA A 206 -2.29 17.35 17.72
N GLN A 207 -1.94 17.66 16.47
CA GLN A 207 -0.85 16.98 15.75
C GLN A 207 -0.02 17.95 14.91
N LEU A 208 1.27 18.03 15.21
CA LEU A 208 2.24 18.83 14.46
C LEU A 208 2.75 18.16 13.19
N GLY A 209 2.45 16.87 12.98
CA GLY A 209 2.88 16.07 11.84
C GLY A 209 2.46 14.60 11.94
N TRP A 210 2.85 13.81 10.96
CA TRP A 210 2.47 12.43 10.79
C TRP A 210 3.70 11.53 10.73
N LEU A 211 3.81 10.55 11.62
CA LEU A 211 4.87 9.54 11.59
C LEU A 211 4.31 8.26 10.94
N ALA A 212 4.65 8.04 9.67
CA ALA A 212 4.04 6.97 8.89
C ALA A 212 4.15 5.58 9.53
N CYS A 213 5.26 5.27 10.21
CA CYS A 213 5.43 3.99 10.89
C CYS A 213 4.55 3.82 12.15
N GLN A 214 4.03 4.90 12.72
CA GLN A 214 3.15 4.87 13.89
C GLN A 214 1.72 5.27 13.56
N ASP A 215 1.55 6.36 12.79
CA ASP A 215 0.24 6.93 12.50
C ASP A 215 -0.44 6.30 11.29
N GLY A 216 0.31 5.55 10.48
CA GLY A 216 -0.15 4.84 9.32
C GLY A 216 0.48 5.35 8.01
N LEU A 217 0.49 4.48 7.01
CA LEU A 217 1.03 4.77 5.68
C LEU A 217 0.02 5.48 4.77
N SER A 218 -1.21 5.61 5.22
CA SER A 218 -2.27 6.33 4.54
C SER A 218 -2.66 7.56 5.33
N LEU A 219 -2.69 8.70 4.66
CA LEU A 219 -3.04 10.00 5.21
C LEU A 219 -4.35 10.50 4.59
N PRO A 220 -5.33 10.96 5.39
CA PRO A 220 -6.48 11.66 4.83
C PRO A 220 -6.02 12.85 3.98
N PHE A 221 -6.59 13.02 2.81
CA PHE A 221 -6.17 14.08 1.87
C PHE A 221 -6.30 15.48 2.48
N SER A 222 -7.27 15.70 3.36
CA SER A 222 -7.45 16.95 4.12
C SER A 222 -6.25 17.31 5.01
N HIS A 223 -5.36 16.36 5.31
CA HIS A 223 -4.16 16.58 6.13
C HIS A 223 -2.91 16.86 5.28
N ILE A 224 -3.01 16.76 3.96
CA ILE A 224 -1.87 17.02 3.07
C ILE A 224 -1.76 18.53 2.87
N ARG A 225 -0.60 19.11 3.20
CA ARG A 225 -0.29 20.49 2.83
C ARG A 225 -0.10 20.59 1.32
N PRO A 226 -0.78 21.50 0.63
CA PRO A 226 -0.27 21.99 -0.64
C PRO A 226 1.16 22.50 -0.38
N GLN A 227 2.15 22.03 -1.15
CA GLN A 227 3.45 22.70 -1.14
C GLN A 227 3.21 24.04 -1.84
N ASP A 228 3.27 25.12 -1.09
CA ASP A 228 3.36 26.45 -1.65
C ASP A 228 4.65 26.49 -2.47
N ASP A 229 4.53 26.85 -3.73
CA ASP A 229 5.65 27.01 -4.67
C ASP A 229 6.50 28.23 -4.32
#